data_49ada8ed7b4e83895416558eaa404e88
#
_entry.id   49ada8ed7b4e83895416558eaa404e88
#
_cell.length_a   1.000
_cell.length_b   1.000
_cell.length_c   1.000
_cell.angle_alpha   90.00
_cell.angle_beta   90.00
_cell.angle_gamma   90.00
#
_symmetry.space_group_name_H-M   'P 1'
#
loop_
_entity.id
_entity.type
_entity.pdbx_description
1 polymer ?
#
loop_
_entity_poly.entity_id
_entity_poly.type
_entity_poly.pdbx_seq_one_letter_code
_entity_poly.pdbx_strand_id
1 'polypeptide(L)'
;MNIRKLIAGVVCLAAASGFLTGCGSASNTADNEEKVTVWAWDETFNIKAVNEAKKVYENEETEIEVVTMSQDDIVQKLNTALASGNTEGLPNIVLIEDYRIQGYLTSYPDAFADLSAIVKEDHFAPYKFAVNKVGDKIYDVPFDSGVTANFYRTDLMAEAGYTEEDMDNLKWDEYIQVARDVKEKTGKKIAEVNPSDLGRVRMIMQQAGEWYTSEDGETVTIQDNASLKYGLELFATLLKEDLVEQTSDWNAGVTAIQSGAVASSPTGAWYSSTIQGAENQSGKWKIAPIPALPENLQKAQASNLGGAGWYVIKGVAGEDSAKDFLEETFASNEELMGTLAKEIGLVSTMLSANEQEAYQEASEFYSGQKIFDDFSTWTSEIPEVNYGHETYAIEAVVAEALHRIINGEETDKVLADTQKQVEAQLAN
;
A
#
# COMPACT_ATOMS: atom_id res chain seq x y z
N MET A 1 50.77 37.68 -3.65
CA MET A 1 50.82 39.11 -3.97
C MET A 1 49.44 39.64 -3.54
N ASN A 2 49.29 40.02 -2.29
CA ASN A 2 49.18 41.36 -1.74
C ASN A 2 48.16 42.24 -2.52
N ILE A 3 47.10 42.78 -1.97
CA ILE A 3 47.01 43.87 -0.99
C ILE A 3 45.53 44.02 -0.62
N ARG A 4 44.99 43.89 0.59
CA ARG A 4 44.89 44.85 1.68
C ARG A 4 44.00 46.07 1.42
N LYS A 5 42.91 46.14 2.26
CA LYS A 5 42.49 47.28 3.12
C LYS A 5 41.73 48.44 2.44
N LEU A 6 40.70 49.02 3.00
CA LEU A 6 40.49 49.85 4.23
C LEU A 6 38.97 50.21 4.30
N ILE A 7 38.22 50.11 5.37
CA ILE A 7 38.07 50.93 6.57
C ILE A 7 37.18 52.19 6.39
N ALA A 8 36.31 52.29 7.35
CA ALA A 8 35.69 53.41 8.08
C ALA A 8 34.36 53.94 7.51
N GLY A 9 33.31 54.14 8.23
CA GLY A 9 33.10 54.46 9.68
C GLY A 9 32.28 55.75 9.80
N VAL A 10 31.60 55.88 10.93
CA VAL A 10 30.92 57.08 11.47
C VAL A 10 29.39 56.97 11.46
N VAL A 11 28.69 56.59 12.53
CA VAL A 11 28.42 57.17 13.84
C VAL A 11 27.71 58.54 13.81
N CYS A 12 26.61 58.57 14.52
CA CYS A 12 25.96 59.58 15.36
C CYS A 12 24.49 59.82 15.00
N LEU A 13 23.65 59.62 15.89
CA LEU A 13 23.19 60.09 17.17
C LEU A 13 21.85 60.83 17.08
N ALA A 14 20.96 60.31 17.91
CA ALA A 14 20.04 60.95 18.89
C ALA A 14 18.86 61.72 18.29
N ALA A 15 17.75 61.72 18.81
CA ALA A 15 17.08 61.54 20.05
C ALA A 15 15.57 61.77 19.89
N ALA A 16 14.83 61.05 20.61
CA ALA A 16 13.90 61.36 21.66
C ALA A 16 12.44 61.66 21.30
N SER A 17 11.64 60.88 22.00
CA SER A 17 10.37 61.23 22.65
C SER A 17 9.09 61.21 21.83
N GLY A 18 8.27 60.26 22.18
CA GLY A 18 6.84 60.24 21.87
C GLY A 18 6.16 59.03 22.53
N PHE A 19 5.82 59.13 23.78
CA PHE A 19 4.88 58.25 24.43
C PHE A 19 3.53 58.36 23.74
N LEU A 20 3.03 57.22 23.22
CA LEU A 20 1.58 57.01 23.10
C LEU A 20 1.31 55.56 23.39
N THR A 21 0.67 55.32 24.50
CA THR A 21 -0.06 54.11 24.87
C THR A 21 -1.02 53.69 23.77
N GLY A 22 -0.77 52.54 23.18
CA GLY A 22 -1.71 51.83 22.32
C GLY A 22 -1.80 50.42 22.86
N CYS A 23 -2.84 50.15 23.64
CA CYS A 23 -3.29 48.82 24.00
C CYS A 23 -3.68 48.03 22.76
N GLY A 24 -3.37 46.77 22.77
CA GLY A 24 -4.11 45.75 22.04
C GLY A 24 -3.64 45.53 20.62
N SER A 25 -2.53 44.86 20.46
CA SER A 25 -2.42 43.91 19.36
C SER A 25 -2.49 42.55 20.02
N ALA A 26 -3.72 42.04 20.13
CA ALA A 26 -3.91 40.63 20.02
C ALA A 26 -3.24 40.27 18.70
N SER A 27 -2.15 39.53 18.75
CA SER A 27 -1.75 38.70 17.62
C SER A 27 -2.93 37.81 17.33
N ASN A 28 -3.74 38.19 16.34
CA ASN A 28 -4.52 37.24 15.61
C ASN A 28 -3.49 36.33 14.92
N THR A 29 -3.04 35.32 15.59
CA THR A 29 -2.95 34.01 14.98
C THR A 29 -4.41 33.66 14.69
N ALA A 30 -4.93 34.11 13.57
CA ALA A 30 -5.99 33.40 12.90
C ALA A 30 -5.33 32.06 12.60
N ASP A 31 -5.55 31.10 13.48
CA ASP A 31 -5.37 29.71 13.16
C ASP A 31 -6.13 29.52 11.86
N ASN A 32 -5.47 29.05 10.81
CA ASN A 32 -6.11 28.67 9.56
C ASN A 32 -6.90 27.40 9.84
N GLU A 33 -7.97 27.48 10.62
CA GLU A 33 -8.96 26.42 10.79
C GLU A 33 -9.67 26.09 9.46
N GLU A 34 -9.55 27.00 8.49
CA GLU A 34 -10.13 26.91 7.15
C GLU A 34 -9.24 26.19 6.13
N LYS A 35 -8.06 25.71 6.48
CA LYS A 35 -7.15 25.06 5.55
C LYS A 35 -6.71 23.69 6.03
N VAL A 36 -6.98 22.65 5.23
CA VAL A 36 -6.56 21.26 5.45
C VAL A 36 -5.55 20.87 4.38
N THR A 37 -4.34 20.51 4.79
CA THR A 37 -3.28 20.01 3.90
C THR A 37 -3.25 18.50 3.91
N VAL A 38 -3.22 17.88 2.72
CA VAL A 38 -3.19 16.43 2.52
C VAL A 38 -1.90 16.02 1.82
N TRP A 39 -1.14 15.08 2.38
CA TRP A 39 0.02 14.47 1.73
C TRP A 39 -0.32 13.11 1.13
N ALA A 40 -0.02 12.94 -0.15
CA ALA A 40 -0.22 11.72 -0.90
C ALA A 40 0.82 11.61 -2.04
N TRP A 41 0.95 10.44 -2.70
CA TRP A 41 2.12 10.17 -3.56
C TRP A 41 1.81 9.84 -5.02
N ASP A 42 0.59 9.43 -5.39
CA ASP A 42 0.25 9.00 -6.74
C ASP A 42 -0.81 9.92 -7.36
N GLU A 43 -0.39 10.67 -8.42
CA GLU A 43 -1.26 11.63 -9.10
C GLU A 43 -2.45 10.96 -9.81
N THR A 44 -2.31 9.72 -10.23
CA THR A 44 -3.33 8.98 -10.98
C THR A 44 -4.27 8.19 -10.10
N PHE A 45 -3.91 7.99 -8.83
CA PHE A 45 -4.68 7.18 -7.87
C PHE A 45 -5.11 8.00 -6.66
N ASN A 46 -4.30 8.08 -5.60
CA ASN A 46 -4.74 8.66 -4.33
C ASN A 46 -4.88 10.19 -4.34
N ILE A 47 -4.08 10.91 -5.12
CA ILE A 47 -4.25 12.36 -5.29
C ILE A 47 -5.52 12.66 -6.08
N LYS A 48 -5.80 11.89 -7.13
CA LYS A 48 -7.07 12.00 -7.88
C LYS A 48 -8.24 11.66 -6.98
N ALA A 49 -8.13 10.68 -6.07
CA ALA A 49 -9.18 10.37 -5.09
C ALA A 49 -9.51 11.57 -4.20
N VAL A 50 -8.51 12.26 -3.65
CA VAL A 50 -8.73 13.48 -2.85
C VAL A 50 -9.39 14.58 -3.69
N ASN A 51 -8.98 14.74 -4.95
CA ASN A 51 -9.57 15.73 -5.84
C ASN A 51 -11.05 15.41 -6.20
N GLU A 52 -11.45 14.15 -6.28
CA GLU A 52 -12.86 13.77 -6.41
C GLU A 52 -13.61 14.00 -5.08
N ALA A 53 -13.00 13.66 -3.94
CA ALA A 53 -13.58 13.91 -2.62
C ALA A 53 -13.86 15.40 -2.37
N LYS A 54 -12.98 16.29 -2.81
CA LYS A 54 -13.19 17.76 -2.75
C LYS A 54 -14.45 18.23 -3.47
N LYS A 55 -14.92 17.53 -4.49
CA LYS A 55 -16.10 17.93 -5.27
C LYS A 55 -17.41 17.61 -4.55
N VAL A 56 -17.38 16.67 -3.61
CA VAL A 56 -18.54 16.20 -2.87
C VAL A 56 -18.55 16.68 -1.41
N TYR A 57 -17.47 17.31 -0.96
CA TYR A 57 -17.39 17.90 0.37
C TYR A 57 -18.23 19.18 0.46
N GLU A 58 -19.12 19.24 1.43
CA GLU A 58 -20.13 20.30 1.49
C GLU A 58 -19.64 21.60 2.12
N ASN A 59 -18.58 21.55 2.94
CA ASN A 59 -18.06 22.74 3.64
C ASN A 59 -17.14 23.56 2.71
N GLU A 60 -17.71 24.53 2.02
CA GLU A 60 -17.02 25.45 1.11
C GLU A 60 -16.06 26.43 1.83
N GLU A 61 -16.12 26.56 3.16
CA GLU A 61 -15.24 27.45 3.93
C GLU A 61 -13.88 26.80 4.19
N THR A 62 -13.76 25.48 4.07
CA THR A 62 -12.51 24.73 4.26
C THR A 62 -11.77 24.51 2.93
N GLU A 63 -10.57 25.10 2.80
CA GLU A 63 -9.70 24.86 1.66
C GLU A 63 -8.94 23.53 1.83
N ILE A 64 -9.14 22.57 0.94
CA ILE A 64 -8.37 21.32 0.90
C ILE A 64 -7.20 21.46 -0.09
N GLU A 65 -5.98 21.51 0.43
CA GLU A 65 -4.74 21.55 -0.38
C GLU A 65 -4.07 20.18 -0.43
N VAL A 66 -3.86 19.65 -1.63
CA VAL A 66 -3.12 18.39 -1.83
C VAL A 66 -1.68 18.69 -2.17
N VAL A 67 -0.75 18.11 -1.42
CA VAL A 67 0.69 18.21 -1.67
C VAL A 67 1.19 16.85 -2.16
N THR A 68 1.59 16.82 -3.42
CA THR A 68 2.19 15.64 -4.04
C THR A 68 3.64 15.49 -3.61
N MET A 69 4.01 14.32 -3.10
CA MET A 69 5.42 13.95 -2.90
C MET A 69 5.57 12.43 -3.03
N SER A 70 6.80 11.96 -3.22
CA SER A 70 7.05 10.52 -3.25
C SER A 70 6.72 9.87 -1.88
N GLN A 71 6.34 8.60 -1.89
CA GLN A 71 6.10 7.86 -0.65
C GLN A 71 7.33 7.89 0.27
N ASP A 72 8.53 7.75 -0.29
CA ASP A 72 9.78 7.80 0.46
C ASP A 72 10.02 9.16 1.13
N ASP A 73 9.70 10.27 0.43
CA ASP A 73 9.80 11.62 1.01
C ASP A 73 8.79 11.80 2.15
N ILE A 74 7.56 11.29 2.02
CA ILE A 74 6.56 11.30 3.10
C ILE A 74 7.10 10.55 4.31
N VAL A 75 7.59 9.33 4.12
CA VAL A 75 8.16 8.49 5.18
C VAL A 75 9.32 9.19 5.86
N GLN A 76 10.25 9.76 5.09
CA GLN A 76 11.41 10.47 5.64
C GLN A 76 11.01 11.70 6.47
N LYS A 77 10.06 12.50 5.96
CA LYS A 77 9.58 13.70 6.64
C LYS A 77 8.82 13.37 7.92
N LEU A 78 7.93 12.36 7.87
CA LEU A 78 7.20 11.87 9.05
C LEU A 78 8.18 11.39 10.12
N ASN A 79 9.12 10.50 9.77
CA ASN A 79 10.11 9.99 10.71
C ASN A 79 10.91 11.13 11.38
N THR A 80 11.35 12.11 10.59
CA THR A 80 12.13 13.23 11.09
C THR A 80 11.31 14.11 12.04
N ALA A 81 10.09 14.45 11.68
CA ALA A 81 9.23 15.32 12.46
C ALA A 81 8.76 14.63 13.75
N LEU A 82 8.27 13.40 13.66
CA LEU A 82 7.77 12.64 14.80
C LEU A 82 8.89 12.33 15.81
N ALA A 83 10.09 11.96 15.35
CA ALA A 83 11.25 11.73 16.23
C ALA A 83 11.70 13.00 16.97
N SER A 84 11.51 14.19 16.38
CA SER A 84 11.83 15.46 17.03
C SER A 84 10.71 15.99 17.94
N GLY A 85 9.52 15.41 17.87
CA GLY A 85 8.30 15.90 18.52
C GLY A 85 7.80 17.24 17.96
N ASN A 86 8.25 17.63 16.77
CA ASN A 86 7.86 18.87 16.11
C ASN A 86 6.88 18.58 14.96
N THR A 87 5.64 19.03 15.11
CA THR A 87 4.59 18.88 14.09
C THR A 87 4.55 20.05 13.10
N GLU A 88 5.42 21.07 13.25
CA GLU A 88 5.48 22.19 12.33
C GLU A 88 5.84 21.74 10.91
N GLY A 89 4.99 22.06 9.96
CA GLY A 89 5.15 21.68 8.56
C GLY A 89 4.67 20.27 8.22
N LEU A 90 4.10 19.53 9.18
CA LEU A 90 3.33 18.32 8.88
C LEU A 90 1.94 18.67 8.32
N PRO A 91 1.34 17.79 7.51
CA PRO A 91 0.00 17.98 6.98
C PRO A 91 -1.06 17.72 8.05
N ASN A 92 -2.30 18.11 7.77
CA ASN A 92 -3.44 17.66 8.58
C ASN A 92 -3.74 16.20 8.35
N ILE A 93 -3.73 15.78 7.07
CA ILE A 93 -4.04 14.42 6.65
C ILE A 93 -2.83 13.85 5.89
N VAL A 94 -2.48 12.62 6.18
CA VAL A 94 -1.43 11.88 5.47
C VAL A 94 -1.92 10.50 5.09
N LEU A 95 -1.62 10.07 3.86
CA LEU A 95 -1.81 8.69 3.44
C LEU A 95 -0.65 7.86 3.95
N ILE A 96 -0.94 6.73 4.63
CA ILE A 96 0.09 5.80 5.11
C ILE A 96 -0.30 4.38 4.71
N GLU A 97 0.68 3.66 4.22
CA GLU A 97 0.55 2.25 3.85
C GLU A 97 0.37 1.36 5.09
N ASP A 98 -0.48 0.35 4.98
CA ASP A 98 -0.84 -0.56 6.08
C ASP A 98 0.39 -1.23 6.74
N TYR A 99 1.41 -1.56 5.96
CA TYR A 99 2.64 -2.20 6.48
C TYR A 99 3.52 -1.30 7.34
N ARG A 100 3.25 0.01 7.38
CA ARG A 100 4.07 1.02 8.09
C ARG A 100 3.42 1.55 9.35
N ILE A 101 2.08 1.56 9.40
CA ILE A 101 1.36 2.32 10.43
C ILE A 101 1.61 1.80 11.84
N GLN A 102 1.70 0.48 12.03
CA GLN A 102 1.93 -0.09 13.36
C GLN A 102 3.26 0.39 13.97
N GLY A 103 4.31 0.56 13.15
CA GLY A 103 5.56 1.16 13.57
C GLY A 103 5.40 2.58 14.08
N TYR A 104 4.59 3.38 13.40
CA TYR A 104 4.29 4.75 13.83
C TYR A 104 3.46 4.79 15.11
N LEU A 105 2.37 4.01 15.19
CA LEU A 105 1.49 3.98 16.38
C LEU A 105 2.21 3.49 17.62
N THR A 106 3.16 2.58 17.47
CA THR A 106 3.97 2.07 18.60
C THR A 106 5.04 3.07 19.01
N SER A 107 5.78 3.63 18.04
CA SER A 107 6.89 4.55 18.33
C SER A 107 6.40 5.94 18.75
N TYR A 108 5.23 6.36 18.26
CA TYR A 108 4.67 7.70 18.45
C TYR A 108 3.17 7.65 18.80
N PRO A 109 2.77 7.12 19.97
CA PRO A 109 1.36 6.81 20.30
C PRO A 109 0.45 8.04 20.37
N ASP A 110 1.02 9.24 20.45
CA ASP A 110 0.29 10.52 20.50
C ASP A 110 0.34 11.32 19.19
N ALA A 111 0.91 10.75 18.13
CA ALA A 111 1.13 11.45 16.86
C ALA A 111 -0.13 11.58 16.00
N PHE A 112 -1.05 10.64 16.13
CA PHE A 112 -2.25 10.57 15.30
C PHE A 112 -3.52 10.80 16.12
N ALA A 113 -4.52 11.39 15.48
CA ALA A 113 -5.82 11.62 16.09
C ALA A 113 -6.62 10.32 16.17
N ASP A 114 -7.42 10.19 17.21
CA ASP A 114 -8.42 9.13 17.35
C ASP A 114 -9.61 9.43 16.43
N LEU A 115 -9.90 8.53 15.50
CA LEU A 115 -10.99 8.62 14.51
C LEU A 115 -12.16 7.69 14.82
N SER A 116 -12.20 7.05 16.00
CA SER A 116 -13.27 6.13 16.40
C SER A 116 -14.67 6.76 16.37
N ALA A 117 -14.76 8.09 16.44
CA ALA A 117 -16.04 8.80 16.37
C ALA A 117 -16.64 8.84 14.95
N ILE A 118 -15.79 8.84 13.92
CA ILE A 118 -16.17 8.98 12.51
C ILE A 118 -16.08 7.66 11.73
N VAL A 119 -15.30 6.68 12.21
CA VAL A 119 -15.12 5.39 11.55
C VAL A 119 -15.90 4.31 12.30
N LYS A 120 -16.80 3.63 11.60
CA LYS A 120 -17.57 2.50 12.13
C LYS A 120 -16.98 1.20 11.61
N GLU A 121 -16.48 0.34 12.51
CA GLU A 121 -15.80 -0.91 12.13
C GLU A 121 -16.63 -1.80 11.22
N ASP A 122 -17.94 -1.91 11.47
CA ASP A 122 -18.86 -2.74 10.69
C ASP A 122 -19.14 -2.23 9.26
N HIS A 123 -18.67 -1.02 8.93
CA HIS A 123 -18.77 -0.47 7.58
C HIS A 123 -17.57 -0.84 6.68
N PHE A 124 -16.47 -1.33 7.24
CA PHE A 124 -15.23 -1.58 6.51
C PHE A 124 -14.76 -3.03 6.61
N ALA A 125 -13.87 -3.41 5.70
CA ALA A 125 -13.27 -4.74 5.67
C ALA A 125 -12.50 -5.03 6.98
N PRO A 126 -12.82 -6.13 7.69
CA PRO A 126 -12.31 -6.39 9.05
C PRO A 126 -10.79 -6.44 9.16
N TYR A 127 -10.10 -6.95 8.13
CA TYR A 127 -8.64 -7.10 8.15
C TYR A 127 -7.88 -5.77 8.33
N LYS A 128 -8.49 -4.63 7.97
CA LYS A 128 -7.90 -3.29 8.14
C LYS A 128 -7.70 -2.94 9.61
N PHE A 129 -8.59 -3.41 10.47
CA PHE A 129 -8.53 -3.10 11.90
C PHE A 129 -7.47 -3.88 12.67
N ALA A 130 -6.88 -4.90 12.06
CA ALA A 130 -5.70 -5.58 12.61
C ALA A 130 -4.46 -4.67 12.66
N VAL A 131 -4.41 -3.61 11.85
CA VAL A 131 -3.23 -2.74 11.68
C VAL A 131 -3.43 -1.30 12.13
N ASN A 132 -4.65 -0.77 12.06
CA ASN A 132 -4.96 0.65 12.31
C ASN A 132 -5.60 0.91 13.68
N LYS A 133 -5.84 -0.15 14.47
CA LYS A 133 -6.50 -0.07 15.77
C LYS A 133 -5.53 -0.41 16.91
N VAL A 134 -5.55 0.41 17.97
CA VAL A 134 -4.79 0.17 19.20
C VAL A 134 -5.74 0.28 20.40
N GLY A 135 -6.00 -0.83 21.07
CA GLY A 135 -7.05 -0.93 22.08
C GLY A 135 -8.42 -0.67 21.45
N ASP A 136 -9.16 0.29 21.98
CA ASP A 136 -10.50 0.67 21.47
C ASP A 136 -10.45 1.85 20.48
N LYS A 137 -9.24 2.30 20.08
CA LYS A 137 -9.07 3.47 19.22
C LYS A 137 -8.73 3.08 17.80
N ILE A 138 -9.39 3.74 16.85
CA ILE A 138 -9.15 3.64 15.41
C ILE A 138 -8.41 4.90 14.98
N TYR A 139 -7.34 4.76 14.19
CA TYR A 139 -6.45 5.86 13.85
C TYR A 139 -6.49 6.30 12.38
N ASP A 140 -7.20 5.57 11.52
CA ASP A 140 -7.39 5.99 10.13
C ASP A 140 -8.84 5.87 9.67
N VAL A 141 -9.09 6.45 8.49
CA VAL A 141 -10.18 6.03 7.62
C VAL A 141 -9.58 5.06 6.61
N PRO A 142 -9.96 3.77 6.64
CA PRO A 142 -9.46 2.78 5.67
C PRO A 142 -9.78 3.22 4.24
N PHE A 143 -8.78 3.27 3.35
CA PHE A 143 -8.97 3.83 2.00
C PHE A 143 -9.10 2.74 0.95
N ASP A 144 -7.99 2.14 0.53
CA ASP A 144 -7.98 1.14 -0.53
C ASP A 144 -7.74 -0.27 0.00
N SER A 145 -8.29 -1.24 -0.71
CA SER A 145 -7.99 -2.65 -0.50
C SER A 145 -6.84 -3.06 -1.41
N GLY A 146 -5.83 -3.69 -0.81
CA GLY A 146 -4.80 -4.39 -1.55
C GLY A 146 -5.21 -5.81 -1.93
N VAL A 147 -6.52 -6.11 -1.98
CA VAL A 147 -7.02 -7.44 -2.35
C VAL A 147 -6.32 -7.96 -3.59
N THR A 148 -5.95 -9.23 -3.57
CA THR A 148 -5.13 -9.81 -4.63
C THR A 148 -5.94 -10.66 -5.59
N ALA A 149 -5.49 -10.69 -6.84
CA ALA A 149 -5.99 -11.59 -7.88
C ALA A 149 -4.84 -12.16 -8.72
N ASN A 150 -5.09 -13.26 -9.35
CA ASN A 150 -4.29 -13.72 -10.47
C ASN A 150 -4.87 -13.13 -11.76
N PHE A 151 -4.28 -12.03 -12.24
CA PHE A 151 -4.58 -11.50 -13.57
C PHE A 151 -3.95 -12.41 -14.61
N TYR A 152 -4.70 -12.86 -15.62
CA TYR A 152 -4.16 -13.79 -16.62
C TYR A 152 -4.67 -13.51 -18.02
N ARG A 153 -3.85 -13.86 -19.00
CA ARG A 153 -4.12 -13.80 -20.45
C ARG A 153 -4.86 -15.04 -20.88
N THR A 154 -6.14 -14.91 -21.17
CA THR A 154 -7.00 -16.03 -21.60
C THR A 154 -6.49 -16.70 -22.87
N ASP A 155 -5.99 -15.94 -23.84
CA ASP A 155 -5.45 -16.44 -25.09
C ASP A 155 -4.15 -17.26 -24.88
N LEU A 156 -3.23 -16.79 -24.04
CA LEU A 156 -1.98 -17.49 -23.75
C LEU A 156 -2.21 -18.74 -22.89
N MET A 157 -3.14 -18.68 -21.92
CA MET A 157 -3.51 -19.85 -21.14
C MET A 157 -4.18 -20.93 -22.01
N ALA A 158 -5.09 -20.53 -22.91
CA ALA A 158 -5.71 -21.45 -23.86
C ALA A 158 -4.68 -22.09 -24.83
N GLU A 159 -3.69 -21.32 -25.31
CA GLU A 159 -2.59 -21.86 -26.12
C GLU A 159 -1.73 -22.83 -25.30
N ALA A 160 -1.55 -22.58 -24.01
CA ALA A 160 -0.87 -23.50 -23.09
C ALA A 160 -1.72 -24.72 -22.72
N GLY A 161 -3.03 -24.72 -23.03
CA GLY A 161 -3.95 -25.84 -22.81
C GLY A 161 -4.75 -25.75 -21.54
N TYR A 162 -4.87 -24.56 -20.95
CA TYR A 162 -5.61 -24.29 -19.71
C TYR A 162 -6.92 -23.53 -19.99
N THR A 163 -7.95 -23.86 -19.24
CA THR A 163 -9.28 -23.23 -19.29
C THR A 163 -9.43 -22.18 -18.20
N GLU A 164 -10.51 -21.40 -18.21
CA GLU A 164 -10.87 -20.49 -17.13
C GLU A 164 -11.09 -21.25 -15.82
N GLU A 165 -11.75 -22.42 -15.86
CA GLU A 165 -11.99 -23.27 -14.68
C GLU A 165 -10.68 -23.75 -14.03
N ASP A 166 -9.64 -24.02 -14.84
CA ASP A 166 -8.32 -24.36 -14.33
C ASP A 166 -7.68 -23.18 -13.59
N MET A 167 -7.91 -21.95 -14.07
CA MET A 167 -7.38 -20.74 -13.44
C MET A 167 -8.11 -20.41 -12.13
N ASP A 168 -9.44 -20.60 -12.07
CA ASP A 168 -10.24 -20.36 -10.88
C ASP A 168 -9.90 -21.32 -9.73
N ASN A 169 -9.47 -22.52 -10.04
CA ASN A 169 -9.13 -23.59 -9.08
C ASN A 169 -7.61 -23.82 -8.94
N LEU A 170 -6.78 -22.93 -9.46
CA LEU A 170 -5.33 -23.10 -9.50
C LEU A 170 -4.72 -23.16 -8.09
N LYS A 171 -3.70 -24.01 -7.91
CA LYS A 171 -2.86 -24.08 -6.72
C LYS A 171 -1.46 -23.59 -7.01
N TRP A 172 -0.77 -23.06 -6.02
CA TRP A 172 0.61 -22.61 -6.19
C TRP A 172 1.57 -23.72 -6.63
N ASP A 173 1.35 -24.95 -6.19
CA ASP A 173 2.16 -26.10 -6.66
C ASP A 173 1.94 -26.38 -8.16
N GLU A 174 0.73 -26.14 -8.66
CA GLU A 174 0.36 -26.31 -10.06
C GLU A 174 0.83 -25.13 -10.93
N TYR A 175 0.93 -23.93 -10.31
CA TYR A 175 1.37 -22.71 -11.00
C TYR A 175 2.76 -22.86 -11.65
N ILE A 176 3.68 -23.60 -11.03
CA ILE A 176 4.99 -23.91 -11.62
C ILE A 176 4.83 -24.72 -12.90
N GLN A 177 3.92 -25.71 -12.92
CA GLN A 177 3.69 -26.51 -14.12
C GLN A 177 3.02 -25.66 -15.22
N VAL A 178 2.03 -24.83 -14.88
CA VAL A 178 1.45 -23.86 -15.81
C VAL A 178 2.53 -22.97 -16.40
N ALA A 179 3.47 -22.51 -15.59
CA ALA A 179 4.58 -21.66 -16.02
C ALA A 179 5.49 -22.37 -17.04
N ARG A 180 5.79 -23.65 -16.83
CA ARG A 180 6.56 -24.46 -17.78
C ARG A 180 5.83 -24.63 -19.10
N ASP A 181 4.54 -24.97 -19.06
CA ASP A 181 3.71 -25.19 -20.25
C ASP A 181 3.49 -23.89 -21.04
N VAL A 182 3.28 -22.76 -20.37
CA VAL A 182 3.22 -21.44 -21.00
C VAL A 182 4.53 -21.14 -21.71
N LYS A 183 5.66 -21.31 -21.05
CA LYS A 183 6.98 -21.08 -21.67
C LYS A 183 7.21 -21.98 -22.89
N GLU A 184 6.90 -23.26 -22.78
CA GLU A 184 7.10 -24.23 -23.85
C GLU A 184 6.23 -23.95 -25.08
N LYS A 185 4.93 -23.67 -24.88
CA LYS A 185 3.95 -23.58 -25.96
C LYS A 185 3.86 -22.19 -26.56
N THR A 186 4.02 -21.13 -25.74
CA THR A 186 3.84 -19.74 -26.19
C THR A 186 5.14 -18.95 -26.32
N GLY A 187 6.23 -19.45 -25.73
CA GLY A 187 7.49 -18.71 -25.62
C GLY A 187 7.44 -17.52 -24.65
N LYS A 188 6.34 -17.35 -23.89
CA LYS A 188 6.17 -16.29 -22.91
C LYS A 188 6.56 -16.76 -21.51
N LYS A 189 6.80 -15.81 -20.61
CA LYS A 189 7.00 -16.09 -19.19
C LYS A 189 5.65 -16.10 -18.48
N ILE A 190 5.59 -16.73 -17.27
CA ILE A 190 4.33 -16.77 -16.54
C ILE A 190 4.00 -15.43 -15.92
N ALA A 191 4.95 -14.75 -15.33
CA ALA A 191 4.76 -13.46 -14.67
C ALA A 191 6.07 -12.63 -14.69
N GLU A 192 5.98 -11.34 -14.39
CA GLU A 192 7.11 -10.48 -14.06
C GLU A 192 7.46 -10.62 -12.57
N VAL A 193 8.73 -10.61 -12.21
CA VAL A 193 9.21 -10.68 -10.83
C VAL A 193 10.45 -9.81 -10.63
N ASN A 194 10.41 -8.92 -9.65
CA ASN A 194 11.59 -8.29 -9.11
C ASN A 194 12.12 -9.15 -7.93
N PRO A 195 13.30 -9.77 -8.03
CA PRO A 195 13.80 -10.64 -6.96
C PRO A 195 14.14 -9.92 -5.64
N SER A 196 14.20 -8.58 -5.68
CA SER A 196 14.45 -7.75 -4.49
C SER A 196 13.16 -7.25 -3.81
N ASP A 197 12.01 -7.51 -4.42
CA ASP A 197 10.69 -7.19 -3.88
C ASP A 197 9.95 -8.47 -3.48
N LEU A 198 9.71 -8.63 -2.19
CA LEU A 198 9.05 -9.81 -1.63
C LEU A 198 7.53 -9.66 -1.52
N GLY A 199 6.92 -8.70 -2.21
CA GLY A 199 5.46 -8.48 -2.17
C GLY A 199 4.65 -9.74 -2.41
N ARG A 200 5.05 -10.57 -3.40
CA ARG A 200 4.36 -11.84 -3.67
C ARG A 200 4.59 -12.92 -2.61
N VAL A 201 5.70 -12.86 -1.89
CA VAL A 201 5.93 -13.73 -0.72
C VAL A 201 5.06 -13.26 0.45
N ARG A 202 4.91 -11.95 0.67
CA ARG A 202 3.97 -11.39 1.64
C ARG A 202 2.52 -11.84 1.35
N MET A 203 2.14 -11.83 0.09
CA MET A 203 0.82 -12.31 -0.36
C MET A 203 0.58 -13.77 0.05
N ILE A 204 1.58 -14.63 -0.05
CA ILE A 204 1.52 -16.03 0.39
C ILE A 204 1.41 -16.13 1.92
N MET A 205 2.21 -15.36 2.67
CA MET A 205 2.11 -15.32 4.12
C MET A 205 0.74 -14.83 4.60
N GLN A 206 0.21 -13.80 3.94
CA GLN A 206 -1.15 -13.30 4.24
C GLN A 206 -2.23 -14.38 4.03
N GLN A 207 -2.18 -15.16 2.92
CA GLN A 207 -3.08 -16.29 2.71
C GLN A 207 -3.02 -17.32 3.85
N ALA A 208 -1.85 -17.53 4.42
CA ALA A 208 -1.63 -18.43 5.54
C ALA A 208 -2.04 -17.82 6.89
N GLY A 209 -2.34 -16.51 6.93
CA GLY A 209 -2.57 -15.79 8.19
C GLY A 209 -1.29 -15.64 9.01
N GLU A 210 -0.13 -15.59 8.36
CA GLU A 210 1.19 -15.51 8.97
C GLU A 210 1.91 -14.24 8.48
N TRP A 211 2.94 -13.83 9.22
CA TRP A 211 3.82 -12.72 8.85
C TRP A 211 5.27 -13.00 9.27
N TYR A 212 6.15 -12.01 9.15
CA TYR A 212 7.55 -12.10 9.61
C TYR A 212 7.69 -12.16 11.13
N THR A 213 6.62 -11.80 11.85
CA THR A 213 6.51 -11.85 13.30
C THR A 213 5.31 -12.72 13.70
N SER A 214 5.27 -13.18 14.96
CA SER A 214 4.12 -13.88 15.51
C SER A 214 2.90 -12.96 15.63
N GLU A 215 1.76 -13.49 16.07
CA GLU A 215 0.50 -12.75 16.20
C GLU A 215 0.60 -11.50 17.10
N ASP A 216 1.59 -11.46 18.01
CA ASP A 216 1.86 -10.28 18.84
C ASP A 216 2.50 -9.11 18.08
N GLY A 217 3.02 -9.35 16.87
CA GLY A 217 3.73 -8.36 16.06
C GLY A 217 5.16 -8.05 16.52
N GLU A 218 5.67 -8.74 17.54
CA GLU A 218 6.96 -8.46 18.20
C GLU A 218 8.00 -9.57 17.98
N THR A 219 7.58 -10.84 18.15
CA THR A 219 8.49 -11.98 18.08
C THR A 219 8.80 -12.37 16.64
N VAL A 220 10.05 -12.27 16.22
CA VAL A 220 10.49 -12.65 14.87
C VAL A 220 10.32 -14.14 14.62
N THR A 221 9.69 -14.53 13.52
CA THR A 221 9.33 -15.93 13.17
C THR A 221 9.79 -16.29 11.75
N ILE A 222 11.06 -16.09 11.43
CA ILE A 222 11.62 -16.37 10.09
C ILE A 222 11.97 -17.86 9.94
N GLN A 223 12.66 -18.44 10.91
CA GLN A 223 13.19 -19.80 10.83
C GLN A 223 12.08 -20.86 10.75
N ASP A 224 11.02 -20.69 11.53
CA ASP A 224 9.94 -21.69 11.68
C ASP A 224 8.67 -21.26 10.90
N ASN A 225 8.75 -20.26 10.04
CA ASN A 225 7.64 -19.77 9.23
C ASN A 225 7.47 -20.61 7.96
N ALA A 226 6.47 -21.49 7.98
CA ALA A 226 6.25 -22.43 6.89
C ALA A 226 5.77 -21.76 5.60
N SER A 227 4.95 -20.70 5.69
CA SER A 227 4.47 -19.97 4.52
C SER A 227 5.55 -19.11 3.88
N LEU A 228 6.42 -18.49 4.69
CA LEU A 228 7.59 -17.78 4.19
C LEU A 228 8.54 -18.74 3.46
N LYS A 229 8.86 -19.88 4.06
CA LYS A 229 9.67 -20.92 3.42
C LYS A 229 9.08 -21.34 2.08
N TYR A 230 7.80 -21.66 2.07
CA TYR A 230 7.07 -22.06 0.86
C TYR A 230 7.15 -20.99 -0.23
N GLY A 231 6.87 -19.74 0.10
CA GLY A 231 6.92 -18.62 -0.85
C GLY A 231 8.32 -18.42 -1.43
N LEU A 232 9.35 -18.44 -0.60
CA LEU A 232 10.74 -18.31 -1.06
C LEU A 232 11.18 -19.46 -1.98
N GLU A 233 10.82 -20.70 -1.66
CA GLU A 233 11.12 -21.88 -2.50
C GLU A 233 10.38 -21.85 -3.83
N LEU A 234 9.10 -21.43 -3.83
CA LEU A 234 8.28 -21.24 -5.03
C LEU A 234 8.95 -20.23 -5.98
N PHE A 235 9.24 -19.02 -5.50
CA PHE A 235 9.83 -17.96 -6.33
C PHE A 235 11.28 -18.27 -6.73
N ALA A 236 12.05 -18.92 -5.85
CA ALA A 236 13.38 -19.42 -6.23
C ALA A 236 13.29 -20.42 -7.37
N THR A 237 12.29 -21.30 -7.38
CA THR A 237 12.08 -22.27 -8.46
C THR A 237 11.71 -21.58 -9.78
N LEU A 238 10.76 -20.64 -9.74
CA LEU A 238 10.35 -19.86 -10.92
C LEU A 238 11.55 -19.09 -11.53
N LEU A 239 12.38 -18.51 -10.70
CA LEU A 239 13.60 -17.77 -11.12
C LEU A 239 14.67 -18.70 -11.68
N LYS A 240 14.99 -19.82 -11.00
CA LYS A 240 16.00 -20.78 -11.43
C LYS A 240 15.68 -21.45 -12.76
N GLU A 241 14.41 -21.74 -12.99
CA GLU A 241 13.94 -22.37 -14.24
C GLU A 241 13.70 -21.35 -15.36
N ASP A 242 13.96 -20.06 -15.10
CA ASP A 242 13.74 -18.97 -16.05
C ASP A 242 12.27 -18.93 -16.54
N LEU A 243 11.33 -19.08 -15.61
CA LEU A 243 9.87 -19.09 -15.90
C LEU A 243 9.22 -17.72 -15.78
N VAL A 244 9.93 -16.74 -15.19
CA VAL A 244 9.47 -15.37 -14.97
C VAL A 244 10.33 -14.36 -15.72
N GLU A 245 9.74 -13.24 -16.09
CA GLU A 245 10.45 -12.08 -16.60
C GLU A 245 11.02 -11.30 -15.41
N GLN A 246 12.35 -11.32 -15.29
CA GLN A 246 13.02 -10.64 -14.19
C GLN A 246 13.06 -9.13 -14.44
N THR A 247 12.59 -8.36 -13.49
CA THR A 247 12.51 -6.91 -13.56
C THR A 247 13.34 -6.26 -12.46
N SER A 248 13.83 -5.05 -12.70
CA SER A 248 14.66 -4.30 -11.74
C SER A 248 13.86 -3.30 -10.91
N ASP A 249 12.71 -2.89 -11.42
CA ASP A 249 11.90 -1.81 -10.85
C ASP A 249 10.46 -1.86 -11.38
N TRP A 250 9.63 -0.97 -10.89
CA TRP A 250 8.23 -0.80 -11.29
C TRP A 250 8.04 -0.65 -12.79
N ASN A 251 8.80 0.25 -13.42
CA ASN A 251 8.63 0.55 -14.85
C ASN A 251 8.98 -0.64 -15.75
N ALA A 252 9.96 -1.44 -15.34
CA ALA A 252 10.30 -2.68 -16.02
C ALA A 252 9.16 -3.70 -15.92
N GLY A 253 8.51 -3.81 -14.75
CA GLY A 253 7.30 -4.64 -14.54
C GLY A 253 6.14 -4.23 -15.43
N VAL A 254 5.82 -2.93 -15.43
CA VAL A 254 4.79 -2.35 -16.32
C VAL A 254 5.09 -2.66 -17.79
N THR A 255 6.34 -2.51 -18.21
CA THR A 255 6.76 -2.81 -19.57
C THR A 255 6.59 -4.29 -19.92
N ALA A 256 6.91 -5.20 -19.01
CA ALA A 256 6.74 -6.64 -19.22
C ALA A 256 5.26 -7.02 -19.48
N ILE A 257 4.33 -6.46 -18.69
CA ILE A 257 2.89 -6.63 -18.86
C ILE A 257 2.44 -6.03 -20.20
N GLN A 258 2.71 -4.75 -20.43
CA GLN A 258 2.16 -4.00 -21.57
C GLN A 258 2.73 -4.45 -22.91
N SER A 259 3.95 -4.99 -22.93
CA SER A 259 4.52 -5.62 -24.13
C SER A 259 3.98 -7.01 -24.43
N GLY A 260 3.23 -7.62 -23.50
CA GLY A 260 2.75 -9.00 -23.61
C GLY A 260 3.88 -10.03 -23.48
N ALA A 261 4.90 -9.72 -22.68
CA ALA A 261 6.00 -10.65 -22.38
C ALA A 261 5.57 -11.75 -21.41
N VAL A 262 4.54 -11.51 -20.63
CA VAL A 262 4.04 -12.40 -19.57
C VAL A 262 2.59 -12.81 -19.78
N ALA A 263 2.23 -13.96 -19.24
CA ALA A 263 0.91 -14.57 -19.38
C ALA A 263 0.01 -14.35 -18.15
N SER A 264 0.55 -14.01 -17.00
CA SER A 264 -0.21 -13.67 -15.80
C SER A 264 0.55 -12.71 -14.90
N SER A 265 -0.12 -12.20 -13.88
CA SER A 265 0.46 -11.42 -12.80
C SER A 265 -0.39 -11.60 -11.54
N PRO A 266 -0.02 -12.50 -10.62
CA PRO A 266 -0.62 -12.53 -9.28
C PRO A 266 -0.18 -11.30 -8.50
N THR A 267 -1.12 -10.39 -8.21
CA THR A 267 -0.81 -9.09 -7.59
C THR A 267 -2.06 -8.43 -7.00
N GLY A 268 -1.93 -7.23 -6.42
CA GLY A 268 -3.04 -6.46 -5.87
C GLY A 268 -3.96 -5.86 -6.94
N ALA A 269 -5.22 -5.65 -6.59
CA ALA A 269 -6.26 -5.10 -7.47
C ALA A 269 -5.89 -3.73 -8.06
N TRP A 270 -5.12 -2.92 -7.34
CA TRP A 270 -4.60 -1.62 -7.78
C TRP A 270 -3.78 -1.69 -9.08
N TYR A 271 -3.27 -2.87 -9.45
CA TYR A 271 -2.55 -3.08 -10.70
C TYR A 271 -3.46 -3.19 -11.93
N SER A 272 -4.77 -3.31 -11.73
CA SER A 272 -5.76 -3.47 -12.82
C SER A 272 -5.70 -2.35 -13.86
N SER A 273 -5.56 -1.08 -13.43
CA SER A 273 -5.44 0.07 -14.33
C SER A 273 -4.12 0.05 -15.12
N THR A 274 -3.04 -0.39 -14.50
CA THR A 274 -1.73 -0.56 -15.16
C THR A 274 -1.81 -1.61 -16.29
N ILE A 275 -2.50 -2.72 -16.04
CA ILE A 275 -2.73 -3.77 -17.05
C ILE A 275 -3.61 -3.21 -18.18
N GLN A 276 -4.64 -2.43 -17.88
CA GLN A 276 -5.51 -1.77 -18.87
C GLN A 276 -4.75 -0.80 -19.79
N GLY A 277 -3.60 -0.28 -19.35
CA GLY A 277 -2.70 0.50 -20.21
C GLY A 277 -2.18 -0.25 -21.44
N ALA A 278 -2.32 -1.59 -21.48
CA ALA A 278 -2.05 -2.42 -22.66
C ALA A 278 -3.27 -2.48 -23.59
N GLU A 279 -3.68 -1.37 -24.19
CA GLU A 279 -4.91 -1.26 -25.01
C GLU A 279 -5.04 -2.36 -26.10
N ASN A 280 -3.93 -2.79 -26.72
CA ASN A 280 -3.88 -3.84 -27.74
C ASN A 280 -4.14 -5.25 -27.16
N GLN A 281 -4.26 -5.38 -25.86
CA GLN A 281 -4.58 -6.61 -25.15
C GLN A 281 -6.02 -6.62 -24.61
N SER A 282 -6.83 -5.60 -24.91
CA SER A 282 -8.23 -5.53 -24.51
C SER A 282 -9.00 -6.78 -24.94
N GLY A 283 -9.86 -7.30 -24.05
CA GLY A 283 -10.64 -8.52 -24.27
C GLY A 283 -9.84 -9.82 -24.21
N LYS A 284 -8.58 -9.78 -23.70
CA LYS A 284 -7.71 -10.96 -23.56
C LYS A 284 -7.31 -11.23 -22.11
N TRP A 285 -7.73 -10.42 -21.18
CA TRP A 285 -7.45 -10.58 -19.77
C TRP A 285 -8.68 -11.01 -19.01
N LYS A 286 -8.47 -11.75 -17.93
CA LYS A 286 -9.41 -12.04 -16.86
C LYS A 286 -8.70 -12.02 -15.53
N ILE A 287 -9.47 -12.03 -14.45
CA ILE A 287 -8.97 -12.27 -13.10
C ILE A 287 -9.54 -13.58 -12.56
N ALA A 288 -8.77 -14.23 -11.72
CA ALA A 288 -9.17 -15.36 -10.90
C ALA A 288 -8.69 -15.12 -9.46
N PRO A 289 -9.19 -15.85 -8.45
CA PRO A 289 -8.54 -15.86 -7.15
C PRO A 289 -7.05 -16.17 -7.29
N ILE A 290 -6.21 -15.65 -6.41
CA ILE A 290 -4.80 -16.07 -6.41
C ILE A 290 -4.72 -17.58 -6.16
N PRO A 291 -3.69 -18.27 -6.68
CA PRO A 291 -3.59 -19.70 -6.51
C PRO A 291 -3.66 -20.11 -5.03
N ALA A 292 -4.38 -21.20 -4.75
CA ALA A 292 -4.55 -21.70 -3.40
C ALA A 292 -3.24 -22.29 -2.85
N LEU A 293 -3.00 -22.12 -1.56
CA LEU A 293 -1.91 -22.78 -0.84
C LEU A 293 -2.23 -24.27 -0.59
N PRO A 294 -1.23 -25.09 -0.28
CA PRO A 294 -1.48 -26.41 0.29
C PRO A 294 -2.39 -26.32 1.53
N GLU A 295 -3.31 -27.29 1.69
CA GLU A 295 -4.34 -27.27 2.74
C GLU A 295 -3.78 -27.07 4.16
N ASN A 296 -2.59 -27.58 4.43
CA ASN A 296 -1.94 -27.44 5.73
C ASN A 296 -1.35 -26.05 6.01
N LEU A 297 -1.28 -25.17 5.01
CA LEU A 297 -0.80 -23.79 5.13
C LEU A 297 -1.93 -22.77 4.96
N GLN A 298 -2.98 -23.11 4.24
CA GLN A 298 -4.01 -22.16 3.84
C GLN A 298 -4.97 -21.82 4.99
N LYS A 299 -5.10 -20.51 5.29
CA LYS A 299 -6.15 -19.99 6.15
C LYS A 299 -7.31 -19.44 5.30
N ALA A 300 -7.01 -18.74 4.22
CA ALA A 300 -7.96 -18.28 3.23
C ALA A 300 -7.35 -18.29 1.83
N GLN A 301 -8.16 -18.28 0.77
CA GLN A 301 -7.62 -18.12 -0.57
C GLN A 301 -7.38 -16.64 -0.90
N ALA A 302 -8.17 -15.73 -0.31
CA ALA A 302 -7.96 -14.29 -0.44
C ALA A 302 -6.68 -13.83 0.27
N SER A 303 -6.10 -12.76 -0.24
CA SER A 303 -4.91 -12.14 0.34
C SER A 303 -4.89 -10.63 0.10
N ASN A 304 -3.95 -9.96 0.75
CA ASN A 304 -3.69 -8.53 0.63
C ASN A 304 -2.26 -8.26 0.14
N LEU A 305 -2.11 -7.29 -0.74
CA LEU A 305 -0.82 -6.75 -1.16
C LEU A 305 -0.92 -5.23 -1.30
N GLY A 306 -0.35 -4.49 -0.35
CA GLY A 306 -0.51 -3.05 -0.23
C GLY A 306 -1.71 -2.67 0.63
N GLY A 307 -2.41 -1.65 0.24
CA GLY A 307 -3.46 -1.00 1.02
C GLY A 307 -2.92 0.17 1.83
N ALA A 308 -3.75 1.18 2.03
CA ALA A 308 -3.41 2.38 2.78
C ALA A 308 -4.64 2.94 3.51
N GLY A 309 -4.40 3.87 4.41
CA GLY A 309 -5.43 4.60 5.13
C GLY A 309 -5.11 6.09 5.26
N TRP A 310 -6.14 6.90 5.50
CA TRP A 310 -6.03 8.33 5.74
C TRP A 310 -5.92 8.61 7.23
N TYR A 311 -4.78 9.13 7.64
CA TYR A 311 -4.45 9.42 9.04
C TYR A 311 -4.46 10.93 9.29
N VAL A 312 -5.00 11.36 10.42
CA VAL A 312 -4.98 12.77 10.85
C VAL A 312 -3.83 12.97 11.84
N ILE A 313 -2.95 13.92 11.56
CA ILE A 313 -1.85 14.28 12.49
C ILE A 313 -2.43 15.09 13.64
N LYS A 314 -2.27 14.58 14.84
CA LYS A 314 -2.81 15.18 16.06
C LYS A 314 -2.12 16.51 16.42
N GLY A 315 -2.92 17.52 16.75
CA GLY A 315 -2.42 18.81 17.21
C GLY A 315 -1.92 19.76 16.12
N VAL A 316 -2.10 19.40 14.83
CA VAL A 316 -1.95 20.34 13.73
C VAL A 316 -3.21 21.21 13.66
N ALA A 317 -3.05 22.53 13.47
CA ALA A 317 -4.20 23.45 13.33
C ALA A 317 -5.11 22.99 12.19
N GLY A 318 -6.44 22.97 12.39
CA GLY A 318 -7.40 22.42 11.44
C GLY A 318 -7.65 20.91 11.60
N GLU A 319 -7.27 20.29 12.74
CA GLU A 319 -7.52 18.86 13.02
C GLU A 319 -9.02 18.51 12.91
N ASP A 320 -9.92 19.35 13.45
CA ASP A 320 -11.35 19.07 13.39
C ASP A 320 -11.90 19.19 11.96
N SER A 321 -11.43 20.17 11.16
CA SER A 321 -11.78 20.30 9.74
C SER A 321 -11.25 19.11 8.90
N ALA A 322 -10.09 18.56 9.28
CA ALA A 322 -9.55 17.35 8.64
C ALA A 322 -10.41 16.11 8.92
N LYS A 323 -10.89 15.95 10.16
CA LYS A 323 -11.81 14.87 10.53
C LYS A 323 -13.16 15.01 9.82
N ASP A 324 -13.70 16.21 9.77
CA ASP A 324 -14.95 16.55 9.07
C ASP A 324 -14.87 16.19 7.56
N PHE A 325 -13.77 16.59 6.90
CA PHE A 325 -13.51 16.22 5.51
C PHE A 325 -13.49 14.71 5.32
N LEU A 326 -12.77 13.97 6.17
CA LEU A 326 -12.69 12.51 6.06
C LEU A 326 -14.03 11.84 6.37
N GLU A 327 -14.79 12.35 7.34
CA GLU A 327 -16.11 11.83 7.71
C GLU A 327 -17.11 11.94 6.56
N GLU A 328 -17.24 13.13 5.95
CA GLU A 328 -18.19 13.38 4.85
C GLU A 328 -17.79 12.70 3.54
N THR A 329 -16.51 12.33 3.39
CA THR A 329 -16.01 11.77 2.14
C THR A 329 -15.66 10.28 2.28
N PHE A 330 -14.46 9.95 2.69
CA PHE A 330 -13.93 8.58 2.66
C PHE A 330 -14.56 7.66 3.71
N ALA A 331 -15.08 8.21 4.83
CA ALA A 331 -15.64 7.38 5.90
C ALA A 331 -17.13 7.04 5.69
N SER A 332 -17.87 7.78 4.87
CA SER A 332 -19.34 7.59 4.77
C SER A 332 -19.94 7.73 3.38
N ASN A 333 -19.20 8.25 2.39
CA ASN A 333 -19.76 8.58 1.08
C ASN A 333 -19.63 7.41 0.08
N GLU A 334 -20.67 6.59 -0.03
CA GLU A 334 -20.73 5.43 -0.92
C GLU A 334 -20.71 5.83 -2.40
N GLU A 335 -21.34 6.95 -2.78
CA GLU A 335 -21.34 7.44 -4.17
C GLU A 335 -19.93 7.87 -4.61
N LEU A 336 -19.16 8.45 -3.68
CA LEU A 336 -17.75 8.74 -3.92
C LEU A 336 -16.97 7.44 -4.20
N MET A 337 -17.19 6.38 -3.41
CA MET A 337 -16.51 5.09 -3.64
C MET A 337 -16.85 4.52 -5.03
N GLY A 338 -18.11 4.61 -5.46
CA GLY A 338 -18.52 4.24 -6.82
C GLY A 338 -17.82 5.06 -7.91
N THR A 339 -17.70 6.38 -7.70
CA THR A 339 -16.98 7.28 -8.60
C THR A 339 -15.50 6.91 -8.68
N LEU A 340 -14.85 6.65 -7.52
CA LEU A 340 -13.44 6.28 -7.48
C LEU A 340 -13.16 4.91 -8.11
N ALA A 341 -14.09 3.96 -8.01
CA ALA A 341 -13.97 2.70 -8.74
C ALA A 341 -13.90 2.92 -10.27
N LYS A 342 -14.75 3.81 -10.83
CA LYS A 342 -14.73 4.15 -12.26
C LYS A 342 -13.51 4.96 -12.68
N GLU A 343 -13.16 5.96 -11.89
CA GLU A 343 -12.19 6.99 -12.27
C GLU A 343 -10.73 6.57 -12.06
N ILE A 344 -10.47 5.75 -11.06
CA ILE A 344 -9.10 5.36 -10.66
C ILE A 344 -8.93 3.87 -10.46
N GLY A 345 -9.98 3.07 -10.58
CA GLY A 345 -9.90 1.63 -10.32
C GLY A 345 -9.79 1.29 -8.83
N LEU A 346 -10.31 2.16 -7.94
CA LEU A 346 -10.29 1.91 -6.51
C LEU A 346 -11.16 0.70 -6.14
N VAL A 347 -10.57 -0.28 -5.47
CA VAL A 347 -11.32 -1.25 -4.69
C VAL A 347 -11.42 -0.72 -3.27
N SER A 348 -12.60 -0.23 -2.90
CA SER A 348 -12.84 0.34 -1.58
C SER A 348 -12.82 -0.73 -0.49
N THR A 349 -12.36 -0.35 0.68
CA THR A 349 -12.51 -1.15 1.90
C THR A 349 -13.87 -0.97 2.55
N MET A 350 -14.66 0.04 2.14
CA MET A 350 -16.05 0.23 2.56
C MET A 350 -16.93 -0.86 1.95
N LEU A 351 -17.56 -1.68 2.80
CA LEU A 351 -18.30 -2.87 2.38
C LEU A 351 -19.52 -2.55 1.52
N SER A 352 -20.25 -1.45 1.84
CA SER A 352 -21.42 -1.03 1.07
C SER A 352 -21.09 -0.45 -0.31
N ALA A 353 -19.81 -0.17 -0.61
CA ALA A 353 -19.39 0.30 -1.93
C ALA A 353 -19.72 -0.72 -3.05
N ASN A 354 -19.83 -2.01 -2.73
CA ASN A 354 -20.19 -3.06 -3.67
C ASN A 354 -21.62 -2.94 -4.22
N GLU A 355 -22.50 -2.17 -3.56
CA GLU A 355 -23.86 -1.88 -4.02
C GLU A 355 -23.89 -0.82 -5.12
N GLN A 356 -22.79 -0.10 -5.34
CA GLN A 356 -22.68 0.92 -6.36
C GLN A 356 -22.66 0.31 -7.76
N GLU A 357 -23.30 0.99 -8.73
CA GLU A 357 -23.38 0.53 -10.13
C GLU A 357 -22.01 0.20 -10.73
N ALA A 358 -20.98 0.97 -10.37
CA ALA A 358 -19.61 0.76 -10.83
C ALA A 358 -19.08 -0.63 -10.54
N TYR A 359 -19.45 -1.21 -9.41
CA TYR A 359 -19.01 -2.56 -9.02
C TYR A 359 -19.71 -3.66 -9.83
N GLN A 360 -20.85 -3.34 -10.43
CA GLN A 360 -21.66 -4.26 -11.23
C GLN A 360 -21.39 -4.13 -12.75
N GLU A 361 -20.56 -3.20 -13.16
CA GLU A 361 -20.21 -2.98 -14.56
C GLU A 361 -19.25 -4.08 -15.08
N ALA A 362 -19.59 -4.63 -16.25
CA ALA A 362 -18.72 -5.57 -16.94
C ALA A 362 -17.59 -4.83 -17.67
N SER A 363 -16.35 -5.24 -17.46
CA SER A 363 -15.19 -4.65 -18.10
C SER A 363 -14.91 -5.29 -19.46
N GLU A 364 -15.00 -4.52 -20.54
CA GLU A 364 -14.63 -5.01 -21.89
C GLU A 364 -13.17 -5.46 -21.95
N PHE A 365 -12.28 -4.75 -21.25
CA PHE A 365 -10.87 -5.11 -21.19
C PHE A 365 -10.65 -6.50 -20.58
N TYR A 366 -11.41 -6.82 -19.53
CA TYR A 366 -11.38 -8.10 -18.84
C TYR A 366 -12.43 -9.08 -19.38
N SER A 367 -12.63 -9.11 -20.70
CA SER A 367 -13.50 -10.09 -21.39
C SER A 367 -14.94 -10.11 -20.89
N GLY A 368 -15.48 -8.99 -20.43
CA GLY A 368 -16.83 -8.88 -19.89
C GLY A 368 -16.98 -9.29 -18.42
N GLN A 369 -15.89 -9.53 -17.69
CA GLN A 369 -15.92 -9.87 -16.28
C GLN A 369 -16.21 -8.63 -15.42
N LYS A 370 -16.95 -8.82 -14.32
CA LYS A 370 -17.25 -7.79 -13.33
C LYS A 370 -16.18 -7.79 -12.24
N ILE A 371 -14.99 -7.32 -12.58
CA ILE A 371 -13.81 -7.45 -11.72
C ILE A 371 -13.96 -6.80 -10.34
N PHE A 372 -14.73 -5.71 -10.22
CA PHE A 372 -14.95 -5.05 -8.92
C PHE A 372 -15.87 -5.84 -7.99
N ASP A 373 -16.85 -6.56 -8.53
CA ASP A 373 -17.71 -7.48 -7.79
C ASP A 373 -16.88 -8.66 -7.22
N ASP A 374 -15.99 -9.22 -8.05
CA ASP A 374 -15.07 -10.26 -7.64
C ASP A 374 -14.10 -9.76 -6.56
N PHE A 375 -13.47 -8.60 -6.76
CA PHE A 375 -12.57 -8.00 -5.77
C PHE A 375 -13.26 -7.69 -4.44
N SER A 376 -14.50 -7.16 -4.50
CA SER A 376 -15.28 -6.87 -3.29
C SER A 376 -15.56 -8.15 -2.49
N THR A 377 -15.93 -9.23 -3.18
CA THR A 377 -16.14 -10.53 -2.56
C THR A 377 -14.87 -11.01 -1.85
N TRP A 378 -13.73 -11.02 -2.54
CA TRP A 378 -12.45 -11.48 -1.97
C TRP A 378 -11.91 -10.55 -0.88
N THR A 379 -12.21 -9.25 -0.93
CA THR A 379 -11.82 -8.31 0.13
C THR A 379 -12.39 -8.71 1.49
N SER A 380 -13.61 -9.22 1.52
CA SER A 380 -14.26 -9.67 2.76
C SER A 380 -13.67 -10.95 3.34
N GLU A 381 -12.89 -11.70 2.56
CA GLU A 381 -12.29 -12.99 2.91
C GLU A 381 -10.81 -12.86 3.32
N ILE A 382 -10.21 -11.66 3.23
CA ILE A 382 -8.80 -11.45 3.58
C ILE A 382 -8.58 -11.75 5.06
N PRO A 383 -7.62 -12.64 5.43
CA PRO A 383 -7.32 -12.90 6.83
C PRO A 383 -6.76 -11.67 7.54
N GLU A 384 -7.18 -11.48 8.78
CA GLU A 384 -6.54 -10.52 9.67
C GLU A 384 -5.13 -10.98 10.01
N VAL A 385 -4.14 -10.10 9.80
CA VAL A 385 -2.72 -10.34 10.09
C VAL A 385 -2.14 -9.11 10.75
N ASN A 386 -1.43 -9.32 11.86
CA ASN A 386 -0.63 -8.28 12.49
C ASN A 386 0.71 -8.17 11.76
N TYR A 387 0.93 -7.05 11.07
CA TYR A 387 2.17 -6.83 10.30
C TYR A 387 3.39 -6.47 11.17
N GLY A 388 3.19 -6.21 12.48
CA GLY A 388 4.26 -5.80 13.36
C GLY A 388 4.82 -4.41 13.03
N HIS A 389 5.93 -4.06 13.68
CA HIS A 389 6.48 -2.71 13.60
C HIS A 389 7.53 -2.54 12.51
N GLU A 390 8.16 -3.64 12.09
CA GLU A 390 9.43 -3.62 11.36
C GLU A 390 9.38 -4.39 10.03
N THR A 391 8.19 -4.47 9.39
CA THR A 391 8.01 -5.24 8.14
C THR A 391 9.12 -5.00 7.12
N TYR A 392 9.40 -3.75 6.77
CA TYR A 392 10.38 -3.43 5.74
C TYR A 392 11.84 -3.62 6.19
N ALA A 393 12.12 -3.39 7.48
CA ALA A 393 13.45 -3.65 8.03
C ALA A 393 13.77 -5.15 8.03
N ILE A 394 12.79 -5.99 8.35
CA ILE A 394 12.90 -7.45 8.28
C ILE A 394 13.00 -7.90 6.82
N GLU A 395 12.14 -7.40 5.96
CA GLU A 395 12.09 -7.78 4.54
C GLU A 395 13.41 -7.51 3.81
N ALA A 396 14.08 -6.41 4.12
CA ALA A 396 15.40 -6.12 3.53
C ALA A 396 16.43 -7.24 3.79
N VAL A 397 16.36 -7.89 4.95
CA VAL A 397 17.22 -9.03 5.29
C VAL A 397 16.71 -10.32 4.62
N VAL A 398 15.39 -10.53 4.58
CA VAL A 398 14.78 -11.72 3.96
C VAL A 398 14.98 -11.72 2.44
N ALA A 399 15.04 -10.57 1.78
CA ALA A 399 15.35 -10.49 0.35
C ALA A 399 16.70 -11.11 0.01
N GLU A 400 17.71 -10.94 0.88
CA GLU A 400 19.00 -11.61 0.72
C GLU A 400 18.89 -13.14 0.86
N ALA A 401 17.98 -13.63 1.68
CA ALA A 401 17.71 -15.06 1.82
C ALA A 401 17.22 -15.67 0.49
N LEU A 402 16.34 -14.99 -0.25
CA LEU A 402 15.89 -15.45 -1.57
C LEU A 402 17.08 -15.60 -2.53
N HIS A 403 17.99 -14.63 -2.57
CA HIS A 403 19.19 -14.72 -3.40
C HIS A 403 20.11 -15.91 -3.03
N ARG A 404 20.28 -16.19 -1.74
CA ARG A 404 21.04 -17.35 -1.26
C ARG A 404 20.40 -18.67 -1.69
N ILE A 405 19.07 -18.78 -1.57
CA ILE A 405 18.31 -19.95 -2.00
C ILE A 405 18.39 -20.14 -3.52
N ILE A 406 18.28 -19.07 -4.32
CA ILE A 406 18.48 -19.10 -5.77
C ILE A 406 19.87 -19.65 -6.12
N ASN A 407 20.90 -19.29 -5.37
CA ASN A 407 22.28 -19.76 -5.56
C ASN A 407 22.53 -21.18 -5.04
N GLY A 408 21.50 -21.87 -4.48
CA GLY A 408 21.53 -23.28 -4.11
C GLY A 408 21.94 -23.57 -2.68
N GLU A 409 21.92 -22.55 -1.77
CA GLU A 409 22.01 -22.82 -0.35
C GLU A 409 20.73 -23.52 0.15
N GLU A 410 20.88 -24.33 1.18
CA GLU A 410 19.76 -25.08 1.77
C GLU A 410 18.84 -24.12 2.53
N THR A 411 17.53 -24.18 2.25
CA THR A 411 16.55 -23.19 2.71
C THR A 411 16.47 -23.10 4.23
N ASP A 412 16.40 -24.23 4.95
CA ASP A 412 16.25 -24.20 6.42
C ASP A 412 17.47 -23.57 7.08
N LYS A 413 18.67 -23.82 6.54
CA LYS A 413 19.89 -23.17 7.01
C LYS A 413 19.87 -21.66 6.74
N VAL A 414 19.42 -21.26 5.55
CA VAL A 414 19.32 -19.85 5.17
C VAL A 414 18.36 -19.13 6.10
N LEU A 415 17.17 -19.69 6.36
CA LEU A 415 16.17 -19.10 7.25
C LEU A 415 16.67 -19.00 8.70
N ALA A 416 17.37 -20.04 9.21
CA ALA A 416 17.96 -20.00 10.55
C ALA A 416 19.03 -18.90 10.69
N ASP A 417 19.85 -18.68 9.66
CA ASP A 417 20.83 -17.59 9.63
C ASP A 417 20.14 -16.22 9.55
N THR A 418 19.10 -16.12 8.71
CA THR A 418 18.30 -14.91 8.52
C THR A 418 17.57 -14.48 9.80
N GLN A 419 16.99 -15.44 10.53
CA GLN A 419 16.37 -15.20 11.85
C GLN A 419 17.34 -14.49 12.79
N LYS A 420 18.56 -15.03 12.94
CA LYS A 420 19.59 -14.43 13.82
C LYS A 420 20.02 -13.05 13.37
N GLN A 421 20.10 -12.84 12.05
CA GLN A 421 20.51 -11.55 11.50
C GLN A 421 19.42 -10.50 11.77
N VAL A 422 18.13 -10.84 11.57
CA VAL A 422 17.00 -9.95 11.87
C VAL A 422 16.98 -9.63 13.36
N GLU A 423 17.05 -10.63 14.25
CA GLU A 423 17.08 -10.44 15.70
C GLU A 423 18.22 -9.51 16.15
N ALA A 424 19.42 -9.69 15.57
CA ALA A 424 20.56 -8.83 15.86
C ALA A 424 20.39 -7.39 15.34
N GLN A 425 19.73 -7.21 14.23
CA GLN A 425 19.43 -5.88 13.66
C GLN A 425 18.41 -5.12 14.51
N LEU A 426 17.33 -5.80 14.94
CA LEU A 426 16.25 -5.18 15.73
C LEU A 426 16.65 -4.93 17.20
N ALA A 427 17.71 -5.58 17.70
CA ALA A 427 18.22 -5.37 19.05
C ALA A 427 19.12 -4.12 19.18
N ASN A 428 19.49 -3.45 18.10
CA ASN A 428 20.36 -2.26 18.07
C ASN A 428 19.56 -0.97 17.86
#